data_27bffe358f41a378592a1260ceb648be
#
_entry.id   27bffe358f41a378592a1260ceb648be
#
_cell.length_a   1.000
_cell.length_b   1.000
_cell.length_c   1.000
_cell.angle_alpha   90.00
_cell.angle_beta   90.00
_cell.angle_gamma   90.00
#
_symmetry.space_group_name_H-M   'P 1'
#
loop_
_entity.id
_entity.type
_entity.pdbx_description
1 polymer ?
#
loop_
_entity_poly.entity_id
_entity_poly.type
_entity_poly.pdbx_seq_one_letter_code
_entity_poly.pdbx_strand_id
1 'polypeptide(L)'
;MRKRLIHHPRDDVSSSSSSWLDIEQLAQVEITSEDPAWPIESALIPGTQPGWRAAHPGAQMIRLVFDAPQALHLLHLVFSEVQHERTQEFVVQVAADGGQSFREIVRQQYHFSPPGTICEVEDYHMHVEGVTALAIHIVPDIQGGKAHASLRELRLM
;
A
#
# COMPACT_ATOMS: atom_id res chain seq x y z
N MET A 1 -1.71 31.89 -6.08
CA MET A 1 -1.72 31.56 -6.72
C MET A 1 -1.67 30.72 -7.08
N ARG A 2 -1.91 30.42 -7.21
CA ARG A 2 -1.65 29.57 -7.71
C ARG A 2 -1.52 29.67 -8.93
N LYS A 3 -1.05 29.78 -9.46
CA LYS A 3 -0.89 29.86 -10.56
C LYS A 3 -0.83 28.92 -11.23
N ARG A 4 -1.06 28.62 -11.66
CA ARG A 4 -1.01 27.86 -12.25
C ARG A 4 -0.70 27.73 -13.35
N LEU A 5 -0.42 27.49 -13.71
CA LEU A 5 -0.23 27.34 -14.74
C LEU A 5 -0.15 26.62 -15.55
N ILE A 6 0.08 26.31 -15.71
CA ILE A 6 -0.23 26.12 -16.82
C ILE A 6 0.48 25.19 -17.53
N HIS A 7 0.80 24.53 -17.66
CA HIS A 7 0.86 23.44 -18.25
C HIS A 7 2.08 23.07 -18.99
N HIS A 8 3.14 22.94 -18.31
CA HIS A 8 4.38 22.32 -18.64
C HIS A 8 4.40 20.86 -18.23
N PRO A 9 5.26 20.01 -18.83
CA PRO A 9 5.43 18.63 -18.37
C PRO A 9 5.77 18.52 -16.89
N ARG A 10 6.51 19.50 -16.37
CA ARG A 10 6.84 19.52 -14.95
C ARG A 10 5.61 19.74 -14.10
N ASP A 11 4.74 20.58 -14.57
CA ASP A 11 3.49 20.82 -13.86
C ASP A 11 2.63 19.58 -13.87
N ASP A 12 2.67 18.82 -14.94
CA ASP A 12 1.96 17.56 -15.04
C ASP A 12 2.47 16.57 -13.99
N VAL A 13 3.78 16.53 -13.79
CA VAL A 13 4.37 15.68 -12.76
C VAL A 13 3.88 16.09 -11.38
N SER A 14 3.85 17.39 -11.11
CA SER A 14 3.32 17.89 -9.85
C SER A 14 1.86 17.55 -9.69
N SER A 15 1.10 17.69 -10.75
CA SER A 15 -0.31 17.34 -10.74
C SER A 15 -0.50 15.86 -10.47
N SER A 16 0.37 15.03 -11.06
CA SER A 16 0.34 13.59 -10.82
C SER A 16 0.51 13.28 -9.33
N SER A 17 1.47 13.94 -8.71
CA SER A 17 1.71 13.81 -7.27
C SER A 17 0.50 14.23 -6.45
N SER A 18 -0.18 15.31 -6.84
CA SER A 18 -1.35 15.81 -6.15
C SER A 18 -2.63 15.04 -6.49
N SER A 19 -2.56 14.10 -7.45
CA SER A 19 -3.69 13.27 -7.82
C SER A 19 -3.88 12.05 -6.95
N TRP A 20 -2.98 11.80 -6.02
CA TRP A 20 -3.14 10.69 -5.09
C TRP A 20 -4.41 10.88 -4.26
N LEU A 21 -5.16 9.81 -4.06
CA LEU A 21 -6.32 9.84 -3.18
C LEU A 21 -5.87 10.15 -1.76
N ASP A 22 -6.62 10.99 -1.09
CA ASP A 22 -6.39 11.29 0.32
C ASP A 22 -7.03 10.19 1.16
N ILE A 23 -6.28 9.12 1.37
CA ILE A 23 -6.78 7.93 2.05
C ILE A 23 -7.25 8.27 3.46
N GLU A 24 -6.56 9.18 4.13
CA GLU A 24 -6.92 9.59 5.49
C GLU A 24 -8.34 10.12 5.57
N GLN A 25 -8.75 10.89 4.55
CA GLN A 25 -10.07 11.49 4.50
C GLN A 25 -11.14 10.57 3.89
N LEU A 26 -10.73 9.63 3.05
CA LEU A 26 -11.66 8.86 2.23
C LEU A 26 -11.96 7.47 2.77
N ALA A 27 -11.18 6.98 3.72
CA ALA A 27 -11.29 5.59 4.14
C ALA A 27 -11.08 5.42 5.64
N GLN A 28 -11.71 4.40 6.18
CA GLN A 28 -11.36 3.84 7.47
C GLN A 28 -10.33 2.74 7.23
N VAL A 29 -9.30 2.70 8.05
CA VAL A 29 -8.23 1.71 7.90
C VAL A 29 -8.36 0.66 8.99
N GLU A 30 -8.35 -0.61 8.57
CA GLU A 30 -8.36 -1.76 9.49
C GLU A 30 -7.06 -2.52 9.30
N ILE A 31 -6.44 -2.90 10.40
CA ILE A 31 -5.18 -3.64 10.38
C ILE A 31 -5.23 -4.75 11.40
N THR A 32 -4.49 -5.83 11.13
CA THR A 32 -4.44 -6.96 12.06
C THR A 32 -3.55 -6.67 13.27
N SER A 33 -2.49 -5.88 13.09
CA SER A 33 -1.65 -5.44 14.20
C SER A 33 -0.75 -4.29 13.73
N GLU A 34 -0.14 -3.61 14.69
CA GLU A 34 0.81 -2.54 14.38
C GLU A 34 1.78 -2.38 15.55
N ASP A 35 3.05 -2.19 15.21
CA ASP A 35 4.07 -1.79 16.16
C ASP A 35 3.87 -0.29 16.42
N PRO A 36 3.77 0.17 17.68
CA PRO A 36 3.53 1.59 17.97
C PRO A 36 4.58 2.53 17.37
N ALA A 37 5.80 2.05 17.16
CA ALA A 37 6.85 2.86 16.52
C ALA A 37 6.70 2.92 15.00
N TRP A 38 5.83 2.08 14.41
CA TRP A 38 5.64 1.95 12.98
C TRP A 38 4.14 1.92 12.66
N PRO A 39 3.43 3.01 12.91
CA PRO A 39 1.97 3.03 12.74
C PRO A 39 1.59 3.04 11.26
N ILE A 40 0.37 2.60 10.98
CA ILE A 40 -0.11 2.51 9.59
C ILE A 40 -0.19 3.89 8.93
N GLU A 41 -0.43 4.94 9.70
CA GLU A 41 -0.46 6.30 9.17
C GLU A 41 0.86 6.65 8.48
N SER A 42 1.97 6.12 8.98
CA SER A 42 3.29 6.37 8.37
C SER A 42 3.44 5.77 6.98
N ALA A 43 2.60 4.80 6.62
CA ALA A 43 2.62 4.21 5.28
C ALA A 43 1.62 4.86 4.34
N LEU A 44 0.57 5.48 4.88
CA LEU A 44 -0.56 5.97 4.09
C LEU A 44 -0.54 7.47 3.86
N ILE A 45 0.05 8.24 4.78
CA ILE A 45 0.05 9.69 4.69
C ILE A 45 1.37 10.16 4.10
N PRO A 46 1.35 10.91 2.98
CA PRO A 46 2.58 11.39 2.35
C PRO A 46 3.41 12.23 3.31
N GLY A 47 4.72 12.08 3.25
CA GLY A 47 5.66 12.84 4.07
C GLY A 47 5.86 12.30 5.47
N THR A 48 5.19 11.22 5.84
CA THR A 48 5.39 10.59 7.13
C THR A 48 6.32 9.39 7.00
N GLN A 49 6.96 9.02 8.09
CA GLN A 49 7.89 7.90 8.16
C GLN A 49 7.79 7.28 9.54
N PRO A 50 8.20 6.03 9.70
CA PRO A 50 9.05 5.20 8.84
C PRO A 50 8.28 4.18 7.98
N GLY A 51 6.97 4.19 7.97
CA GLY A 51 6.13 3.18 7.38
C GLY A 51 5.47 2.32 8.46
N TRP A 52 4.74 1.30 8.04
CA TRP A 52 4.03 0.39 8.93
C TRP A 52 4.80 -0.91 9.13
N ARG A 53 4.74 -1.43 10.34
CA ARG A 53 5.24 -2.77 10.67
C ARG A 53 4.24 -3.46 11.59
N ALA A 54 4.00 -4.74 11.36
CA ALA A 54 3.14 -5.55 12.22
C ALA A 54 3.78 -5.75 13.60
N ALA A 55 2.93 -5.84 14.62
CA ALA A 55 3.38 -6.12 15.97
C ALA A 55 3.80 -7.57 16.16
N HIS A 56 3.29 -8.47 15.31
CA HIS A 56 3.50 -9.90 15.44
C HIS A 56 4.07 -10.47 14.14
N PRO A 57 4.86 -11.56 14.22
CA PRO A 57 5.32 -12.22 13.00
C PRO A 57 4.19 -12.91 12.26
N GLY A 58 4.44 -13.29 11.01
CA GLY A 58 3.50 -14.05 10.20
C GLY A 58 2.60 -13.16 9.35
N ALA A 59 1.60 -13.79 8.76
CA ALA A 59 0.71 -13.14 7.82
C ALA A 59 -0.13 -12.04 8.48
N GLN A 60 -0.29 -10.94 7.79
CA GLN A 60 -1.02 -9.76 8.27
C GLN A 60 -1.87 -9.18 7.14
N MET A 61 -2.86 -8.39 7.52
CA MET A 61 -3.75 -7.75 6.56
C MET A 61 -3.92 -6.27 6.88
N ILE A 62 -3.97 -5.46 5.83
CA ILE A 62 -4.35 -4.05 5.87
C ILE A 62 -5.58 -3.92 4.97
N ARG A 63 -6.63 -3.30 5.47
CA ARG A 63 -7.86 -3.11 4.70
C ARG A 63 -8.29 -1.66 4.77
N LEU A 64 -8.53 -1.08 3.59
CA LEU A 64 -9.11 0.25 3.46
C LEU A 64 -10.59 0.08 3.14
N VAL A 65 -11.44 0.68 3.95
CA VAL A 65 -12.89 0.68 3.73
C VAL A 65 -13.27 2.11 3.36
N PHE A 66 -13.62 2.34 2.11
CA PHE A 66 -13.91 3.68 1.61
C PHE A 66 -15.29 4.13 2.04
N ASP A 67 -15.41 5.41 2.41
CA ASP A 67 -16.68 6.01 2.80
C ASP A 67 -17.65 6.07 1.62
N ALA A 68 -17.12 6.22 0.41
CA ALA A 68 -17.88 6.21 -0.83
C ALA A 68 -17.12 5.42 -1.88
N PRO A 69 -17.81 4.79 -2.85
CA PRO A 69 -17.12 4.02 -3.88
C PRO A 69 -16.09 4.86 -4.63
N GLN A 70 -14.96 4.24 -4.94
CA GLN A 70 -13.83 4.88 -5.62
C GLN A 70 -13.54 4.19 -6.94
N ALA A 71 -13.05 4.97 -7.91
CA ALA A 71 -12.47 4.42 -9.11
C ALA A 71 -10.95 4.41 -8.93
N LEU A 72 -10.33 3.27 -9.15
CA LEU A 72 -8.88 3.12 -8.94
C LEU A 72 -8.17 2.91 -10.27
N HIS A 73 -7.13 3.69 -10.51
CA HIS A 73 -6.35 3.67 -11.74
C HIS A 73 -4.90 3.27 -11.51
N LEU A 74 -4.38 3.48 -10.31
CA LEU A 74 -2.99 3.18 -10.00
C LEU A 74 -2.87 2.82 -8.52
N LEU A 75 -2.17 1.72 -8.27
CA LEU A 75 -1.76 1.33 -6.93
C LEU A 75 -0.24 1.35 -6.89
N HIS A 76 0.30 2.13 -5.97
CA HIS A 76 1.75 2.27 -5.77
C HIS A 76 2.10 1.72 -4.40
N LEU A 77 3.01 0.76 -4.35
CA LEU A 77 3.45 0.11 -3.13
C LEU A 77 4.96 0.15 -3.02
N VAL A 78 5.46 0.43 -1.82
CA VAL A 78 6.89 0.35 -1.52
C VAL A 78 7.08 -0.50 -0.28
N PHE A 79 7.93 -1.51 -0.40
CA PHE A 79 8.35 -2.36 0.71
C PHE A 79 9.86 -2.26 0.86
N SER A 80 10.37 -2.41 2.08
CA SER A 80 11.82 -2.42 2.29
C SER A 80 12.18 -3.45 3.34
N GLU A 81 13.39 -4.01 3.19
CA GLU A 81 13.98 -4.95 4.12
C GLU A 81 15.48 -4.75 4.10
N VAL A 82 16.06 -4.36 5.24
CA VAL A 82 17.50 -4.05 5.30
C VAL A 82 18.27 -5.04 6.16
N GLN A 83 17.60 -5.97 6.86
CA GLN A 83 18.23 -6.83 7.84
C GLN A 83 18.21 -8.31 7.48
N HIS A 84 17.08 -8.81 6.98
CA HIS A 84 16.89 -10.27 6.85
C HIS A 84 16.56 -10.66 5.42
N GLU A 85 17.19 -11.73 4.99
CA GLU A 85 16.83 -12.36 3.72
C GLU A 85 15.49 -13.06 3.88
N ARG A 86 14.54 -12.77 2.98
CA ARG A 86 13.22 -13.38 3.02
C ARG A 86 12.51 -13.22 1.69
N THR A 87 11.57 -14.11 1.42
CA THR A 87 10.70 -14.01 0.24
C THR A 87 9.30 -13.65 0.71
N GLN A 88 8.88 -12.46 0.34
CA GLN A 88 7.58 -11.94 0.68
C GLN A 88 6.57 -12.28 -0.41
N GLU A 89 5.33 -12.56 -0.01
CA GLU A 89 4.21 -12.60 -0.94
C GLU A 89 3.14 -11.62 -0.45
N PHE A 90 2.57 -10.85 -1.37
CA PHE A 90 1.38 -10.09 -1.03
C PHE A 90 0.29 -10.30 -2.07
N VAL A 91 -0.95 -10.13 -1.61
CA VAL A 91 -2.14 -10.26 -2.44
C VAL A 91 -2.99 -9.01 -2.22
N VAL A 92 -3.42 -8.39 -3.33
CA VAL A 92 -4.33 -7.25 -3.26
C VAL A 92 -5.69 -7.71 -3.75
N GLN A 93 -6.70 -7.40 -2.97
CA GLN A 93 -8.09 -7.72 -3.29
C GLN A 93 -8.94 -6.47 -3.21
N VAL A 94 -9.98 -6.40 -4.02
CA VAL A 94 -10.96 -5.31 -3.99
C VAL A 94 -12.36 -5.86 -3.86
N ALA A 95 -13.23 -5.06 -3.25
CA ALA A 95 -14.65 -5.36 -3.14
C ALA A 95 -15.46 -4.15 -3.59
N ALA A 96 -16.64 -4.41 -4.17
CA ALA A 96 -17.52 -3.35 -4.64
C ALA A 96 -18.85 -3.34 -3.88
N ASP A 97 -18.99 -4.17 -2.86
CA ASP A 97 -20.26 -4.40 -2.15
C ASP A 97 -20.12 -4.20 -0.64
N GLY A 98 -19.34 -3.21 -0.24
CA GLY A 98 -19.12 -2.90 1.17
C GLY A 98 -18.23 -3.91 1.89
N GLY A 99 -17.40 -4.63 1.14
CA GLY A 99 -16.47 -5.60 1.72
C GLY A 99 -17.08 -6.98 1.92
N GLN A 100 -18.20 -7.25 1.26
CA GLN A 100 -18.84 -8.56 1.35
C GLN A 100 -18.14 -9.62 0.51
N SER A 101 -17.66 -9.22 -0.68
CA SER A 101 -17.03 -10.16 -1.62
C SER A 101 -15.77 -9.52 -2.18
N PHE A 102 -14.63 -10.08 -1.83
CA PHE A 102 -13.34 -9.63 -2.35
C PHE A 102 -12.93 -10.48 -3.53
N ARG A 103 -12.33 -9.83 -4.55
CA ARG A 103 -11.68 -10.54 -5.64
C ARG A 103 -10.22 -10.12 -5.72
N GLU A 104 -9.37 -11.06 -6.02
CA GLU A 104 -7.94 -10.83 -6.14
C GLU A 104 -7.65 -10.09 -7.45
N ILE A 105 -6.84 -9.04 -7.37
CA ILE A 105 -6.39 -8.30 -8.55
C ILE A 105 -4.88 -8.37 -8.75
N VAL A 106 -4.10 -8.61 -7.69
CA VAL A 106 -2.65 -8.70 -7.76
C VAL A 106 -2.18 -9.77 -6.80
N ARG A 107 -1.20 -10.57 -7.24
CA ARG A 107 -0.46 -11.49 -6.39
C ARG A 107 1.00 -11.41 -6.81
N GLN A 108 1.89 -11.09 -5.87
CA GLN A 108 3.28 -10.83 -6.19
C GLN A 108 4.19 -11.39 -5.11
N GLN A 109 5.28 -12.01 -5.54
CA GLN A 109 6.37 -12.43 -4.64
C GLN A 109 7.60 -11.59 -4.92
N TYR A 110 8.42 -11.39 -3.90
CA TYR A 110 9.65 -10.66 -4.02
C TYR A 110 10.67 -11.18 -3.00
N HIS A 111 11.89 -11.41 -3.47
CA HIS A 111 12.96 -11.91 -2.61
C HIS A 111 13.87 -10.77 -2.19
N PHE A 112 13.91 -10.49 -0.89
CA PHE A 112 14.85 -9.52 -0.31
C PHE A 112 16.13 -10.24 0.05
N SER A 113 17.25 -9.64 -0.32
CA SER A 113 18.58 -10.21 -0.07
C SER A 113 19.53 -9.08 0.33
N PRO A 114 19.39 -8.56 1.57
CA PRO A 114 20.27 -7.49 2.03
C PRO A 114 21.72 -7.94 2.07
N PRO A 115 22.68 -7.03 1.83
CA PRO A 115 22.50 -5.60 1.57
C PRO A 115 22.21 -5.24 0.11
N GLY A 116 22.07 -6.21 -0.77
CA GLY A 116 21.86 -5.97 -2.19
C GLY A 116 20.43 -5.55 -2.53
N THR A 117 19.50 -6.51 -2.44
CA THR A 117 18.10 -6.27 -2.79
C THR A 117 17.32 -5.94 -1.51
N ILE A 118 17.04 -4.67 -1.31
CA ILE A 118 16.46 -4.17 -0.05
C ILE A 118 15.17 -3.41 -0.24
N CYS A 119 14.74 -3.17 -1.48
CA CYS A 119 13.57 -2.34 -1.76
C CYS A 119 12.77 -2.92 -2.91
N GLU A 120 11.47 -3.07 -2.70
CA GLU A 120 10.53 -3.46 -3.74
C GLU A 120 9.60 -2.28 -4.00
N VAL A 121 9.55 -1.81 -5.27
CA VAL A 121 8.63 -0.75 -5.68
C VAL A 121 7.73 -1.34 -6.75
N GLU A 122 6.42 -1.29 -6.53
CA GLU A 122 5.44 -1.86 -7.45
C GLU A 122 4.42 -0.80 -7.83
N ASP A 123 4.20 -0.62 -9.12
CA ASP A 123 3.17 0.25 -9.66
C ASP A 123 2.25 -0.59 -10.53
N TYR A 124 0.97 -0.67 -10.13
CA TYR A 124 -0.02 -1.43 -10.87
C TYR A 124 -1.04 -0.47 -11.47
N HIS A 125 -1.03 -0.38 -12.79
CA HIS A 125 -2.04 0.37 -13.51
C HIS A 125 -3.28 -0.51 -13.64
N MET A 126 -4.44 0.06 -13.37
CA MET A 126 -5.68 -0.70 -13.36
C MET A 126 -6.84 0.21 -13.78
N HIS A 127 -7.98 -0.38 -13.97
CA HIS A 127 -9.21 0.38 -14.20
C HIS A 127 -10.34 -0.36 -13.50
N VAL A 128 -10.51 -0.05 -12.22
CA VAL A 128 -11.49 -0.70 -11.37
C VAL A 128 -12.41 0.37 -10.80
N GLU A 129 -13.71 0.23 -11.03
CA GLU A 129 -14.69 1.21 -10.57
C GLU A 129 -15.57 0.65 -9.47
N GLY A 130 -16.19 1.55 -8.71
CA GLY A 130 -17.12 1.17 -7.66
C GLY A 130 -16.46 0.46 -6.49
N VAL A 131 -15.19 0.72 -6.24
CA VAL A 131 -14.45 0.02 -5.18
C VAL A 131 -14.87 0.58 -3.82
N THR A 132 -15.39 -0.28 -2.97
CA THR A 132 -15.79 0.10 -1.61
C THR A 132 -14.76 -0.34 -0.58
N ALA A 133 -13.90 -1.30 -0.92
CA ALA A 133 -12.84 -1.72 -0.03
C ALA A 133 -11.66 -2.28 -0.81
N LEU A 134 -10.46 -2.10 -0.27
CA LEU A 134 -9.23 -2.67 -0.80
C LEU A 134 -8.48 -3.32 0.35
N ALA A 135 -8.08 -4.57 0.17
CA ALA A 135 -7.33 -5.30 1.20
C ALA A 135 -5.99 -5.77 0.64
N ILE A 136 -4.95 -5.69 1.48
CA ILE A 136 -3.65 -6.23 1.16
C ILE A 136 -3.32 -7.27 2.22
N HIS A 137 -3.07 -8.50 1.77
CA HIS A 137 -2.61 -9.58 2.62
C HIS A 137 -1.12 -9.74 2.38
N ILE A 138 -0.33 -9.71 3.45
CA ILE A 138 1.13 -9.79 3.35
C ILE A 138 1.60 -11.00 4.13
N VAL A 139 2.31 -11.89 3.46
CA VAL A 139 3.06 -12.98 4.08
C VAL A 139 4.52 -12.55 4.03
N PRO A 140 5.11 -12.17 5.17
CA PRO A 140 6.45 -11.57 5.17
C PRO A 140 7.53 -12.53 4.70
N ASP A 141 7.36 -13.83 4.95
CA ASP A 141 8.27 -14.85 4.45
C ASP A 141 7.46 -16.12 4.15
N ILE A 142 7.45 -16.52 2.88
CA ILE A 142 6.68 -17.70 2.46
C ILE A 142 7.22 -18.99 3.06
N GLN A 143 8.43 -18.98 3.60
CA GLN A 143 9.02 -20.12 4.29
C GLN A 143 8.68 -20.16 5.77
N GLY A 144 7.91 -19.19 6.24
CA GLY A 144 7.53 -19.09 7.65
C GLY A 144 8.58 -18.33 8.44
N GLY A 145 8.68 -18.62 9.75
CA GLY A 145 9.67 -18.00 10.61
C GLY A 145 9.13 -16.80 11.36
N LYS A 146 10.03 -15.87 11.71
CA LYS A 146 9.75 -14.80 12.65
C LYS A 146 9.70 -13.42 12.01
N ALA A 147 9.69 -13.35 10.67
CA ALA A 147 9.64 -12.08 9.98
C ALA A 147 8.34 -11.36 10.25
N HIS A 148 8.41 -10.05 10.40
CA HIS A 148 7.25 -9.19 10.57
C HIS A 148 6.87 -8.57 9.22
N ALA A 149 5.59 -8.57 8.91
CA ALA A 149 5.10 -7.87 7.73
C ALA A 149 5.33 -6.37 7.91
N SER A 150 5.61 -5.70 6.82
CA SER A 150 5.82 -4.25 6.81
C SER A 150 5.38 -3.68 5.46
N LEU A 151 5.13 -2.37 5.46
CA LEU A 151 4.77 -1.64 4.25
C LEU A 151 5.29 -0.22 4.43
N ARG A 152 6.17 0.19 3.55
CA ARG A 152 6.76 1.51 3.67
C ARG A 152 5.83 2.60 3.15
N GLU A 153 5.14 2.32 2.04
CA GLU A 153 4.31 3.31 1.41
C GLU A 153 3.21 2.66 0.58
N LEU A 154 2.01 3.21 0.67
CA LEU A 154 0.89 2.86 -0.20
C LEU A 154 0.24 4.15 -0.69
N ARG A 155 0.07 4.24 -2.00
CA ARG A 155 -0.62 5.36 -2.64
C ARG A 155 -1.61 4.81 -3.65
N LEU A 156 -2.71 5.51 -3.79
CA LEU A 156 -3.77 5.18 -4.74
C LEU A 156 -4.10 6.40 -5.60
N MET A 157 -4.43 6.14 -6.85
CA MET A 157 -4.88 7.18 -7.75
C MET A 157 -6.01 6.64 -8.62
#